data_1588db7d0de68a14de5d947635f44055
#
_entry.id   1588db7d0de68a14de5d947635f44055
#
_cell.length_a   1.000
_cell.length_b   1.000
_cell.length_c   1.000
_cell.angle_alpha   90.00
_cell.angle_beta   90.00
_cell.angle_gamma   90.00
#
_symmetry.space_group_name_H-M   'P 1'
#
loop_
_entity.id
_entity.type
_entity.pdbx_description
1 polymer ?
#
loop_
_entity_poly.entity_id
_entity_poly.type
_entity_poly.pdbx_seq_one_letter_code
_entity_poly.pdbx_strand_id
1 'polypeptide(L)'
;MKIICLLIFVLLILPSVLAQENEDITGKKAPNFKLINLDGKYVELNKETGNGPVLLSFWATWCKPCLEEMAEFNKIYKEYKDKGFTVLAISTDAEKSVAKVKPYIKSKGYRFMVLLDTNNEVARKYYAQQIPFTVLIDKNGNIVYSHLGYMKGDEQKVEKLVSEMLEK
;
A
#
# COMPACT_ATOMS: atom_id res chain seq x y z
N MET A 1 64.64 -30.45 15.40
CA MET A 1 63.95 -29.43 14.55
C MET A 1 62.50 -29.79 14.47
N LYS A 2 61.62 -29.13 15.26
CA LYS A 2 60.18 -29.38 15.27
C LYS A 2 59.50 -28.28 14.48
N ILE A 3 58.90 -28.62 13.34
CA ILE A 3 58.14 -27.71 12.50
C ILE A 3 56.75 -27.70 13.03
N ILE A 4 56.32 -26.57 13.64
CA ILE A 4 54.97 -26.34 14.12
C ILE A 4 54.15 -25.83 12.92
N CYS A 5 53.25 -26.69 12.40
CA CYS A 5 52.24 -26.31 11.42
C CYS A 5 51.14 -25.50 12.11
N LEU A 6 51.13 -24.21 11.88
CA LEU A 6 50.08 -23.31 12.35
C LEU A 6 48.91 -23.38 11.33
N LEU A 7 47.90 -24.19 11.63
CA LEU A 7 46.66 -24.21 10.88
C LEU A 7 45.85 -22.95 11.20
N ILE A 8 45.88 -21.97 10.31
CA ILE A 8 45.03 -20.79 10.36
C ILE A 8 43.64 -21.22 9.90
N PHE A 9 42.73 -21.38 10.86
CA PHE A 9 41.30 -21.61 10.61
C PHE A 9 40.65 -20.28 10.25
N VAL A 10 40.63 -19.95 8.94
CA VAL A 10 39.92 -18.79 8.43
C VAL A 10 38.42 -19.13 8.50
N LEU A 11 37.77 -18.65 9.56
CA LEU A 11 36.30 -18.70 9.70
C LEU A 11 35.68 -17.74 8.70
N LEU A 12 35.25 -18.25 7.54
CA LEU A 12 34.44 -17.52 6.56
C LEU A 12 33.10 -17.18 7.19
N ILE A 13 33.00 -16.00 7.78
CA ILE A 13 31.72 -15.40 8.18
C ILE A 13 31.05 -14.96 6.88
N LEU A 14 30.21 -15.82 6.31
CA LEU A 14 29.30 -15.45 5.24
C LEU A 14 28.29 -14.44 5.83
N PRO A 15 28.21 -13.20 5.33
CA PRO A 15 27.13 -12.32 5.72
C PRO A 15 25.83 -12.98 5.23
N SER A 16 24.99 -13.40 6.16
CA SER A 16 23.61 -13.76 5.86
C SER A 16 22.94 -12.49 5.32
N VAL A 17 22.81 -12.40 4.01
CA VAL A 17 21.94 -11.42 3.39
C VAL A 17 20.54 -11.79 3.84
N LEU A 18 20.05 -11.11 4.87
CA LEU A 18 18.65 -11.13 5.26
C LEU A 18 17.89 -10.48 4.10
N ALA A 19 17.45 -11.32 3.16
CA ALA A 19 16.42 -10.90 2.24
C ALA A 19 15.22 -10.50 3.12
N GLN A 20 14.84 -9.22 3.09
CA GLN A 20 13.58 -8.78 3.65
C GLN A 20 12.48 -9.40 2.77
N GLU A 21 12.02 -10.59 3.15
CA GLU A 21 10.79 -11.13 2.62
C GLU A 21 9.67 -10.16 3.02
N ASN A 22 8.98 -9.61 2.02
CA ASN A 22 7.77 -8.85 2.29
C ASN A 22 6.78 -9.82 2.94
N GLU A 23 6.40 -9.55 4.19
CA GLU A 23 5.48 -10.39 4.92
C GLU A 23 4.14 -10.41 4.16
N ASP A 24 3.72 -11.60 3.71
CA ASP A 24 2.38 -11.79 3.14
C ASP A 24 1.34 -11.59 4.26
N ILE A 25 0.58 -10.53 4.13
CA ILE A 25 -0.46 -10.15 5.08
C ILE A 25 -1.85 -10.65 4.68
N THR A 26 -1.95 -11.37 3.57
CA THR A 26 -3.22 -11.93 3.07
C THR A 26 -3.83 -12.90 4.08
N GLY A 27 -5.15 -12.82 4.27
CA GLY A 27 -5.89 -13.60 5.25
C GLY A 27 -5.93 -13.02 6.67
N LYS A 28 -5.10 -12.00 6.98
CA LYS A 28 -5.12 -11.31 8.28
C LYS A 28 -6.22 -10.24 8.33
N LYS A 29 -6.64 -9.87 9.53
CA LYS A 29 -7.46 -8.67 9.75
C LYS A 29 -6.64 -7.43 9.42
N ALA A 30 -7.26 -6.50 8.69
CA ALA A 30 -6.66 -5.21 8.40
C ALA A 30 -6.51 -4.40 9.69
N PRO A 31 -5.28 -3.95 10.05
CA PRO A 31 -5.07 -3.09 11.21
C PRO A 31 -5.85 -1.78 11.07
N ASN A 32 -6.68 -1.45 12.06
CA ASN A 32 -7.40 -0.18 12.05
C ASN A 32 -6.44 1.00 12.15
N PHE A 33 -6.80 2.09 11.50
CA PHE A 33 -6.07 3.36 11.57
C PHE A 33 -7.01 4.54 11.50
N LYS A 34 -6.49 5.71 11.86
CA LYS A 34 -7.16 7.00 11.75
C LYS A 34 -6.19 8.03 11.16
N LEU A 35 -6.50 8.55 9.98
CA LEU A 35 -5.71 9.56 9.28
C LEU A 35 -6.58 10.75 8.90
N ILE A 36 -5.96 11.88 8.61
CA ILE A 36 -6.65 13.05 8.05
C ILE A 36 -6.68 12.98 6.53
N ASN A 37 -7.78 13.42 5.93
CA ASN A 37 -7.89 13.60 4.49
C ASN A 37 -7.42 15.02 4.06
N LEU A 38 -7.48 15.30 2.75
CA LEU A 38 -7.07 16.58 2.17
C LEU A 38 -7.92 17.79 2.61
N ASP A 39 -9.04 17.56 3.28
CA ASP A 39 -9.93 18.61 3.82
C ASP A 39 -9.81 18.72 5.34
N GLY A 40 -8.80 18.06 5.95
CA GLY A 40 -8.53 18.09 7.38
C GLY A 40 -9.52 17.26 8.23
N LYS A 41 -10.34 16.41 7.60
CA LYS A 41 -11.28 15.53 8.31
C LYS A 41 -10.62 14.19 8.63
N TYR A 42 -10.89 13.67 9.81
CA TYR A 42 -10.46 12.33 10.19
C TYR A 42 -11.26 11.25 9.48
N VAL A 43 -10.55 10.27 8.94
CA VAL A 43 -11.07 9.06 8.33
C VAL A 43 -10.52 7.85 9.08
N GLU A 44 -11.37 6.89 9.36
CA GLU A 44 -11.07 5.70 10.14
C GLU A 44 -11.45 4.46 9.32
N LEU A 45 -10.50 3.54 9.12
CA LEU A 45 -10.71 2.39 8.23
C LEU A 45 -11.96 1.58 8.59
N ASN A 46 -12.19 1.33 9.87
CA ASN A 46 -13.36 0.53 10.32
C ASN A 46 -14.72 1.15 9.94
N LYS A 47 -14.76 2.44 9.59
CA LYS A 47 -15.98 3.12 9.14
C LYS A 47 -16.15 3.04 7.63
N GLU A 48 -15.09 2.75 6.91
CA GLU A 48 -15.09 2.61 5.45
C GLU A 48 -15.38 1.16 5.03
N THR A 49 -15.02 0.18 5.89
CA THR A 49 -15.40 -1.22 5.68
C THR A 49 -16.88 -1.45 6.03
N GLY A 50 -17.46 -2.52 5.51
CA GLY A 50 -18.87 -2.88 5.79
C GLY A 50 -19.81 -2.60 4.62
N ASN A 51 -19.55 -1.60 3.80
CA ASN A 51 -20.35 -1.28 2.62
C ASN A 51 -19.88 -1.99 1.34
N GLY A 52 -18.64 -2.50 1.33
CA GLY A 52 -18.02 -3.16 0.19
C GLY A 52 -16.51 -3.28 0.35
N PRO A 53 -15.81 -3.68 -0.73
CA PRO A 53 -14.35 -3.78 -0.72
C PRO A 53 -13.68 -2.42 -0.57
N VAL A 54 -12.56 -2.39 0.18
CA VAL A 54 -11.74 -1.20 0.36
C VAL A 54 -10.33 -1.46 -0.18
N LEU A 55 -9.88 -0.62 -1.11
CA LEU A 55 -8.49 -0.62 -1.61
C LEU A 55 -7.68 0.43 -0.86
N LEU A 56 -6.58 0.00 -0.23
CA LEU A 56 -5.54 0.89 0.25
C LEU A 56 -4.42 0.94 -0.80
N SER A 57 -4.02 2.13 -1.24
CA SER A 57 -2.85 2.33 -2.09
C SER A 57 -1.88 3.26 -1.38
N PHE A 58 -0.71 2.74 -0.99
CA PHE A 58 0.37 3.53 -0.40
C PHE A 58 1.25 4.11 -1.51
N TRP A 59 1.35 5.43 -1.55
CA TRP A 59 1.98 6.17 -2.64
C TRP A 59 2.64 7.47 -2.19
N ALA A 60 3.41 8.09 -3.08
CA ALA A 60 3.93 9.44 -2.86
C ALA A 60 4.01 10.22 -4.18
N THR A 61 4.03 11.56 -4.10
CA THR A 61 4.07 12.44 -5.28
C THR A 61 5.33 12.30 -6.13
N TRP A 62 6.41 11.78 -5.58
CA TRP A 62 7.69 11.53 -6.25
C TRP A 62 7.85 10.11 -6.80
N CYS A 63 6.91 9.21 -6.51
CA CYS A 63 6.94 7.80 -6.90
C CYS A 63 6.27 7.61 -8.28
N LYS A 64 7.06 7.56 -9.35
CA LYS A 64 6.53 7.46 -10.72
C LYS A 64 5.64 6.23 -10.94
N PRO A 65 6.02 4.98 -10.55
CA PRO A 65 5.12 3.84 -10.73
C PRO A 65 3.83 3.97 -9.91
N CYS A 66 3.87 4.60 -8.72
CA CYS A 66 2.66 4.88 -7.96
C CYS A 66 1.68 5.78 -8.73
N LEU A 67 2.20 6.80 -9.44
CA LEU A 67 1.37 7.73 -10.20
C LEU A 67 0.71 7.06 -11.41
N GLU A 68 1.36 6.06 -12.00
CA GLU A 68 0.81 5.23 -13.07
C GLU A 68 -0.30 4.32 -12.52
N GLU A 69 -0.04 3.62 -11.42
CA GLU A 69 -1.01 2.76 -10.72
C GLU A 69 -2.29 3.52 -10.30
N MET A 70 -2.14 4.69 -9.68
CA MET A 70 -3.26 5.54 -9.26
C MET A 70 -4.18 5.94 -10.41
N ALA A 71 -3.63 6.14 -11.62
CA ALA A 71 -4.43 6.45 -12.80
C ALA A 71 -5.37 5.29 -13.16
N GLU A 72 -4.90 4.06 -13.05
CA GLU A 72 -5.71 2.86 -13.29
C GLU A 72 -6.73 2.64 -12.15
N PHE A 73 -6.32 2.78 -10.90
CA PHE A 73 -7.26 2.69 -9.77
C PHE A 73 -8.38 3.74 -9.83
N ASN A 74 -8.12 4.91 -10.42
CA ASN A 74 -9.18 5.89 -10.62
C ASN A 74 -10.20 5.45 -11.67
N LYS A 75 -9.82 4.63 -12.66
CA LYS A 75 -10.78 4.04 -13.61
C LYS A 75 -11.65 3.02 -12.91
N ILE A 76 -11.04 2.07 -12.19
CA ILE A 76 -11.75 1.05 -11.40
C ILE A 76 -12.68 1.72 -10.37
N TYR A 77 -12.19 2.73 -9.64
CA TYR A 77 -13.01 3.47 -8.69
C TYR A 77 -14.25 4.10 -9.34
N LYS A 78 -14.10 4.75 -10.49
CA LYS A 78 -15.24 5.36 -11.21
C LYS A 78 -16.30 4.34 -11.61
N GLU A 79 -15.90 3.12 -11.95
CA GLU A 79 -16.79 2.05 -12.37
C GLU A 79 -17.55 1.40 -11.20
N TYR A 80 -16.87 1.22 -10.05
CA TYR A 80 -17.40 0.42 -8.95
C TYR A 80 -17.82 1.21 -7.71
N LYS A 81 -17.52 2.52 -7.61
CA LYS A 81 -17.86 3.34 -6.42
C LYS A 81 -19.33 3.32 -6.05
N ASP A 82 -20.22 3.35 -7.04
CA ASP A 82 -21.66 3.36 -6.83
C ASP A 82 -22.21 1.96 -6.43
N LYS A 83 -21.36 0.93 -6.51
CA LYS A 83 -21.60 -0.42 -6.03
C LYS A 83 -21.04 -0.70 -4.63
N GLY A 84 -20.41 0.30 -4.00
CA GLY A 84 -19.84 0.20 -2.65
C GLY A 84 -18.31 0.05 -2.60
N PHE A 85 -17.60 0.08 -3.74
CA PHE A 85 -16.14 0.05 -3.74
C PHE A 85 -15.53 1.36 -3.27
N THR A 86 -14.60 1.29 -2.32
CA THR A 86 -13.87 2.44 -1.77
C THR A 86 -12.39 2.36 -2.08
N VAL A 87 -11.77 3.49 -2.44
CA VAL A 87 -10.31 3.63 -2.56
C VAL A 87 -9.83 4.67 -1.55
N LEU A 88 -8.90 4.27 -0.70
CA LEU A 88 -8.16 5.11 0.23
C LEU A 88 -6.72 5.20 -0.23
N ALA A 89 -6.36 6.27 -0.93
CA ALA A 89 -4.99 6.52 -1.37
C ALA A 89 -4.20 7.18 -0.23
N ILE A 90 -3.29 6.43 0.40
CA ILE A 90 -2.54 6.84 1.57
C ILE A 90 -1.19 7.41 1.11
N SER A 91 -1.06 8.75 1.16
CA SER A 91 0.18 9.43 0.83
C SER A 91 1.20 9.28 1.96
N THR A 92 2.38 8.78 1.61
CA THR A 92 3.57 8.71 2.47
C THR A 92 4.52 9.90 2.25
N ASP A 93 4.04 10.97 1.60
CA ASP A 93 4.79 12.21 1.49
C ASP A 93 5.06 12.80 2.87
N ALA A 94 6.36 12.97 3.20
CA ALA A 94 6.77 13.57 4.47
C ALA A 94 6.34 15.06 4.54
N GLU A 95 6.43 15.69 5.71
CA GLU A 95 6.02 17.09 5.94
C GLU A 95 6.57 18.07 4.91
N LYS A 96 7.83 17.88 4.45
CA LYS A 96 8.46 18.73 3.43
C LYS A 96 7.85 18.63 2.03
N SER A 97 7.12 17.55 1.73
CA SER A 97 6.55 17.28 0.40
C SER A 97 5.02 17.21 0.40
N VAL A 98 4.36 17.01 1.54
CA VAL A 98 2.92 16.81 1.67
C VAL A 98 2.09 17.95 1.03
N ALA A 99 2.59 19.17 1.00
CA ALA A 99 1.94 20.30 0.34
C ALA A 99 1.72 20.10 -1.17
N LYS A 100 2.45 19.17 -1.81
CA LYS A 100 2.31 18.83 -3.23
C LYS A 100 1.13 17.88 -3.50
N VAL A 101 0.66 17.15 -2.49
CA VAL A 101 -0.36 16.11 -2.63
C VAL A 101 -1.68 16.67 -3.16
N LYS A 102 -2.26 17.67 -2.47
CA LYS A 102 -3.56 18.26 -2.85
C LYS A 102 -3.56 18.88 -4.27
N PRO A 103 -2.57 19.69 -4.67
CA PRO A 103 -2.46 20.18 -6.05
C PRO A 103 -2.35 19.05 -7.09
N TYR A 104 -1.56 18.01 -6.80
CA TYR A 104 -1.43 16.86 -7.70
C TYR A 104 -2.78 16.16 -7.92
N ILE A 105 -3.47 15.76 -6.86
CA ILE A 105 -4.78 15.09 -6.93
C ILE A 105 -5.79 15.94 -7.71
N LYS A 106 -5.83 17.25 -7.44
CA LYS A 106 -6.71 18.19 -8.15
C LYS A 106 -6.37 18.26 -9.65
N SER A 107 -5.09 18.31 -10.01
CA SER A 107 -4.65 18.39 -11.41
C SER A 107 -5.01 17.13 -12.22
N LYS A 108 -5.06 15.96 -11.57
CA LYS A 108 -5.44 14.69 -12.18
C LYS A 108 -6.95 14.43 -12.18
N GLY A 109 -7.73 15.23 -11.46
CA GLY A 109 -9.19 15.05 -11.34
C GLY A 109 -9.58 13.74 -10.65
N TYR A 110 -8.73 13.22 -9.76
CA TYR A 110 -9.05 12.02 -9.00
C TYR A 110 -10.18 12.26 -8.01
N ARG A 111 -11.08 11.28 -7.86
CA ARG A 111 -12.31 11.40 -7.07
C ARG A 111 -12.32 10.51 -5.82
N PHE A 112 -11.38 9.58 -5.71
CA PHE A 112 -11.24 8.76 -4.52
C PHE A 112 -10.65 9.56 -3.35
N MET A 113 -10.80 9.02 -2.16
CA MET A 113 -10.30 9.65 -0.93
C MET A 113 -8.78 9.55 -0.82
N VAL A 114 -8.13 10.65 -0.42
CA VAL A 114 -6.70 10.71 -0.17
C VAL A 114 -6.45 11.04 1.29
N LEU A 115 -5.61 10.23 1.94
CA LEU A 115 -5.23 10.34 3.34
C LEU A 115 -3.74 10.65 3.46
N LEU A 116 -3.35 11.32 4.54
CA LEU A 116 -1.99 11.76 4.79
C LEU A 116 -1.35 10.97 5.94
N ASP A 117 -0.30 10.20 5.65
CA ASP A 117 0.51 9.44 6.60
C ASP A 117 1.94 9.98 6.62
N THR A 118 2.11 11.25 6.98
CA THR A 118 3.36 12.02 6.88
C THR A 118 4.51 11.46 7.73
N ASN A 119 4.20 10.69 8.76
CA ASN A 119 5.15 10.00 9.63
C ASN A 119 5.30 8.51 9.32
N ASN A 120 4.63 8.00 8.28
CA ASN A 120 4.64 6.60 7.85
C ASN A 120 4.19 5.61 8.94
N GLU A 121 3.34 6.03 9.87
CA GLU A 121 2.89 5.18 10.97
C GLU A 121 1.95 4.08 10.48
N VAL A 122 1.02 4.42 9.59
CA VAL A 122 0.10 3.46 8.97
C VAL A 122 0.84 2.59 7.96
N ALA A 123 1.74 3.17 7.15
CA ALA A 123 2.57 2.41 6.22
C ALA A 123 3.36 1.30 6.96
N ARG A 124 3.93 1.58 8.14
CA ARG A 124 4.61 0.55 8.95
C ARG A 124 3.66 -0.55 9.44
N LYS A 125 2.43 -0.22 9.84
CA LYS A 125 1.43 -1.22 10.27
C LYS A 125 1.04 -2.21 9.18
N TYR A 126 1.14 -1.78 7.93
CA TYR A 126 0.82 -2.57 6.73
C TYR A 126 2.05 -3.13 6.03
N TYR A 127 3.26 -3.00 6.60
CA TYR A 127 4.54 -3.38 5.98
C TYR A 127 4.80 -2.68 4.63
N ALA A 128 4.20 -1.50 4.43
CA ALA A 128 4.25 -0.70 3.20
C ALA A 128 5.42 0.31 3.23
N GLN A 129 6.62 -0.10 3.68
CA GLN A 129 7.80 0.76 3.68
C GLN A 129 8.37 1.01 2.28
N GLN A 130 8.06 0.13 1.34
CA GLN A 130 8.33 0.32 -0.08
C GLN A 130 7.02 0.58 -0.83
N ILE A 131 7.04 1.49 -1.78
CA ILE A 131 5.86 1.91 -2.55
C ILE A 131 6.11 1.81 -4.07
N PRO A 132 5.06 1.60 -4.88
CA PRO A 132 3.66 1.43 -4.48
C PRO A 132 3.43 0.12 -3.70
N PHE A 133 2.54 0.18 -2.72
CA PHE A 133 2.07 -1.01 -2.03
C PHE A 133 0.55 -0.97 -1.96
N THR A 134 -0.07 -2.02 -2.45
CA THR A 134 -1.53 -2.12 -2.59
C THR A 134 -2.08 -3.19 -1.68
N VAL A 135 -3.17 -2.89 -0.97
CA VAL A 135 -3.89 -3.83 -0.11
C VAL A 135 -5.37 -3.78 -0.44
N LEU A 136 -5.99 -4.93 -0.70
CA LEU A 136 -7.44 -5.03 -0.89
C LEU A 136 -8.07 -5.73 0.30
N ILE A 137 -9.11 -5.13 0.86
CA ILE A 137 -9.80 -5.54 2.07
C ILE A 137 -11.25 -5.86 1.72
N ASP A 138 -11.77 -6.98 2.23
CA ASP A 138 -13.18 -7.35 2.07
C ASP A 138 -14.11 -6.55 3.02
N LYS A 139 -15.42 -6.66 2.81
CA LYS A 139 -16.45 -6.02 3.65
C LYS A 139 -16.40 -6.45 5.13
N ASN A 140 -15.75 -7.57 5.44
CA ASN A 140 -15.56 -8.06 6.80
C ASN A 140 -14.26 -7.54 7.45
N GLY A 141 -13.45 -6.76 6.72
CA GLY A 141 -12.18 -6.22 7.18
C GLY A 141 -11.00 -7.20 7.11
N ASN A 142 -11.09 -8.26 6.30
CA ASN A 142 -9.97 -9.17 6.06
C ASN A 142 -9.20 -8.74 4.82
N ILE A 143 -7.87 -8.82 4.86
CA ILE A 143 -7.01 -8.58 3.71
C ILE A 143 -7.12 -9.77 2.76
N VAL A 144 -7.56 -9.52 1.54
CA VAL A 144 -7.74 -10.56 0.50
C VAL A 144 -6.67 -10.52 -0.58
N TYR A 145 -5.90 -9.42 -0.64
CA TYR A 145 -4.80 -9.25 -1.56
C TYR A 145 -3.83 -8.20 -1.04
N SER A 146 -2.54 -8.44 -1.26
CA SER A 146 -1.48 -7.43 -1.08
C SER A 146 -0.45 -7.57 -2.19
N HIS A 147 0.13 -6.44 -2.62
CA HIS A 147 1.12 -6.43 -3.68
C HIS A 147 2.09 -5.26 -3.53
N LEU A 148 3.38 -5.54 -3.71
CA LEU A 148 4.44 -4.55 -3.74
C LEU A 148 4.88 -4.29 -5.18
N GLY A 149 5.02 -3.01 -5.53
CA GLY A 149 5.38 -2.58 -6.87
C GLY A 149 4.17 -2.45 -7.79
N TYR A 150 4.42 -1.98 -9.01
CA TYR A 150 3.42 -1.88 -10.06
C TYR A 150 4.06 -2.07 -11.42
N MET A 151 3.47 -2.96 -12.19
CA MET A 151 3.66 -3.08 -13.65
C MET A 151 2.30 -2.97 -14.33
N LYS A 152 2.28 -2.35 -15.51
CA LYS A 152 1.04 -2.20 -16.27
C LYS A 152 0.40 -3.57 -16.53
N GLY A 153 -0.85 -3.73 -16.10
CA GLY A 153 -1.60 -4.98 -16.13
C GLY A 153 -1.90 -5.54 -14.73
N ASP A 154 -1.15 -5.17 -13.69
CA ASP A 154 -1.38 -5.63 -12.32
C ASP A 154 -2.75 -5.17 -11.79
N GLU A 155 -3.23 -4.01 -12.26
CA GLU A 155 -4.55 -3.47 -11.93
C GLU A 155 -5.71 -4.41 -12.30
N GLN A 156 -5.53 -5.24 -13.32
CA GLN A 156 -6.56 -6.20 -13.78
C GLN A 156 -6.86 -7.24 -12.70
N LYS A 157 -5.85 -7.64 -11.91
CA LYS A 157 -6.05 -8.54 -10.79
C LYS A 157 -6.90 -7.91 -9.69
N VAL A 158 -6.64 -6.64 -9.39
CA VAL A 158 -7.42 -5.87 -8.42
C VAL A 158 -8.86 -5.70 -8.90
N GLU A 159 -9.06 -5.30 -10.15
CA GLU A 159 -10.38 -5.11 -10.74
C GLU A 159 -11.21 -6.38 -10.70
N LYS A 160 -10.62 -7.52 -11.09
CA LYS A 160 -11.27 -8.83 -11.01
C LYS A 160 -11.72 -9.16 -9.59
N LEU A 161 -10.86 -9.00 -8.60
CA LEU A 161 -11.19 -9.29 -7.20
C LEU A 161 -12.29 -8.35 -6.67
N VAL A 162 -12.26 -7.07 -7.05
CA VAL A 162 -13.30 -6.10 -6.68
C VAL A 162 -14.65 -6.53 -7.27
N SER A 163 -14.69 -6.88 -8.56
CA SER A 163 -15.94 -7.35 -9.21
C SER A 163 -16.49 -8.60 -8.52
N GLU A 164 -15.65 -9.62 -8.29
CA GLU A 164 -16.05 -10.86 -7.62
C GLU A 164 -16.59 -10.64 -6.18
N MET A 165 -16.07 -9.62 -5.46
CA MET A 165 -16.54 -9.31 -4.10
C MET A 165 -17.85 -8.53 -4.08
N LEU A 166 -18.13 -7.75 -5.13
CA LEU A 166 -19.36 -6.95 -5.25
C LEU A 166 -20.55 -7.77 -5.78
N GLU A 167 -20.30 -8.94 -6.37
CA GLU A 167 -21.33 -9.86 -6.86
C GLU A 167 -21.84 -10.82 -5.76
N LYS A 168 -21.16 -10.88 -4.60
CA LYS A 168 -21.51 -11.73 -3.43
C LYS A 168 -22.31 -10.96 -2.39
#